data_7e70db97ad112e872855f72d1e093b98
#
_entry.id   7e70db97ad112e872855f72d1e093b98
#
_cell.length_a   1.000
_cell.length_b   1.000
_cell.length_c   1.000
_cell.angle_alpha   90.00
_cell.angle_beta   90.00
_cell.angle_gamma   90.00
#
_symmetry.space_group_name_H-M   'P 1'
#
loop_
_entity.id
_entity.type
_entity.pdbx_description
1 polymer ?
#
loop_
_entity_poly.entity_id
_entity_poly.type
_entity_poly.pdbx_seq_one_letter_code
_entity_poly.pdbx_strand_id
1 'polypeptide(L)'
;MDIVGSFDQFEFEEGDFHVWLPLDKIVLYDPDGLDTNLGRFSLLHEISHGLLGHRFYTFDTELLGMEQDAWEHALALAPNYNVEPDHNHIENCLYTYQNWLELRATCPDCGAYGLQKARNRFTCIECGAHWKTNDRKNARVQRRRLAIF
;
A
#
# COMPACT_ATOMS: atom_id res chain seq x y z
N MET A 1 10.16 -5.96 23.85
CA MET A 1 8.81 -6.50 23.82
C MET A 1 8.56 -7.20 22.50
N ASP A 2 7.97 -8.38 22.55
CA ASP A 2 7.73 -9.19 21.34
C ASP A 2 6.53 -8.64 20.57
N ILE A 3 6.74 -8.18 19.36
CA ILE A 3 5.68 -7.64 18.50
C ILE A 3 4.70 -8.73 18.12
N VAL A 4 5.18 -9.90 17.69
CA VAL A 4 4.35 -10.98 17.19
C VAL A 4 3.40 -11.53 18.27
N GLY A 5 3.85 -11.58 19.51
CA GLY A 5 3.04 -12.06 20.63
C GLY A 5 2.08 -11.04 21.24
N SER A 6 2.03 -9.80 20.74
CA SER A 6 1.31 -8.71 21.39
C SER A 6 -0.08 -8.40 20.81
N PHE A 7 -0.47 -9.05 19.71
CA PHE A 7 -1.72 -8.75 18.99
C PHE A 7 -2.55 -10.03 18.84
N ASP A 8 -3.29 -10.38 19.89
CA ASP A 8 -4.08 -11.63 19.96
C ASP A 8 -5.23 -11.68 18.94
N GLN A 9 -5.64 -10.54 18.40
CA GLN A 9 -6.74 -10.46 17.42
C GLN A 9 -6.34 -10.94 16.02
N PHE A 10 -5.05 -11.13 15.76
CA PHE A 10 -4.55 -11.59 14.47
C PHE A 10 -3.82 -12.92 14.62
N GLU A 11 -3.84 -13.71 13.54
CA GLU A 11 -2.92 -14.82 13.36
C GLU A 11 -1.63 -14.30 12.73
N PHE A 12 -0.49 -14.86 13.15
CA PHE A 12 0.82 -14.55 12.60
C PHE A 12 1.40 -15.79 11.98
N GLU A 13 1.81 -15.68 10.71
CA GLU A 13 2.47 -16.76 10.00
C GLU A 13 3.81 -16.29 9.44
N GLU A 14 4.81 -17.18 9.48
CA GLU A 14 6.11 -16.90 8.91
C GLU A 14 6.06 -16.92 7.38
N GLY A 15 6.75 -15.98 6.76
CA GLY A 15 6.85 -15.85 5.31
C GLY A 15 8.14 -15.13 4.93
N ASP A 16 8.24 -14.74 3.66
CA ASP A 16 9.45 -14.11 3.12
C ASP A 16 9.41 -12.58 3.23
N PHE A 17 8.29 -12.01 3.62
CA PHE A 17 8.09 -10.56 3.76
C PHE A 17 6.92 -10.28 4.70
N HIS A 18 6.80 -9.03 5.14
CA HIS A 18 5.69 -8.59 5.97
C HIS A 18 4.52 -8.18 5.09
N VAL A 19 3.33 -8.73 5.38
CA VAL A 19 2.11 -8.31 4.69
C VAL A 19 0.86 -8.62 5.53
N TRP A 20 -0.10 -7.70 5.52
CA TRP A 20 -1.43 -7.88 6.07
C TRP A 20 -2.34 -8.54 5.04
N LEU A 21 -3.00 -9.65 5.44
CA LEU A 21 -3.97 -10.38 4.63
C LEU A 21 -5.37 -10.19 5.22
N PRO A 22 -6.18 -9.26 4.67
CA PRO A 22 -7.42 -8.85 5.32
C PRO A 22 -8.52 -9.91 5.35
N LEU A 23 -8.57 -10.79 4.37
CA LEU A 23 -9.62 -11.84 4.32
C LEU A 23 -9.48 -12.84 5.45
N ASP A 24 -8.26 -13.22 5.77
CA ASP A 24 -7.97 -14.26 6.75
C ASP A 24 -7.58 -13.69 8.11
N LYS A 25 -7.40 -12.36 8.20
CA LYS A 25 -6.87 -11.66 9.39
C LYS A 25 -5.53 -12.21 9.82
N ILE A 26 -4.67 -12.47 8.85
CA ILE A 26 -3.32 -12.99 9.04
C ILE A 26 -2.32 -11.88 8.75
N VAL A 27 -1.30 -11.77 9.61
CA VAL A 27 -0.09 -11.00 9.34
C VAL A 27 1.01 -12.01 8.98
N LEU A 28 1.43 -12.00 7.72
CA LEU A 28 2.68 -12.69 7.34
C LEU A 28 3.85 -11.83 7.79
N TYR A 29 4.89 -12.48 8.29
CA TYR A 29 6.08 -11.76 8.70
C TYR A 29 7.33 -12.57 8.39
N ASP A 30 8.41 -11.86 8.05
CA ASP A 30 9.73 -12.45 7.86
C ASP A 30 10.47 -12.44 9.22
N PRO A 31 10.73 -13.61 9.82
CA PRO A 31 11.44 -13.65 11.09
C PRO A 31 12.82 -12.98 11.04
N ASP A 32 13.52 -13.08 9.92
CA ASP A 32 14.83 -12.44 9.74
C ASP A 32 14.71 -10.90 9.71
N GLY A 33 13.59 -10.39 9.24
CA GLY A 33 13.30 -8.96 9.26
C GLY A 33 13.17 -8.36 10.67
N LEU A 34 12.93 -9.20 11.69
CA LEU A 34 12.82 -8.74 13.08
C LEU A 34 14.16 -8.41 13.72
N ASP A 35 15.27 -8.76 13.07
CA ASP A 35 16.62 -8.46 13.57
C ASP A 35 17.02 -7.00 13.36
N THR A 36 16.29 -6.25 12.56
CA THR A 36 16.56 -4.84 12.27
C THR A 36 15.43 -3.94 12.77
N ASN A 37 15.79 -2.70 13.09
CA ASN A 37 14.80 -1.69 13.46
C ASN A 37 13.83 -1.43 12.31
N LEU A 38 14.33 -1.32 11.08
CA LEU A 38 13.49 -1.08 9.90
C LEU A 38 12.52 -2.22 9.65
N GLY A 39 12.98 -3.46 9.81
CA GLY A 39 12.10 -4.64 9.65
C GLY A 39 10.99 -4.66 10.70
N ARG A 40 11.30 -4.34 11.95
CA ARG A 40 10.28 -4.22 13.01
C ARG A 40 9.30 -3.08 12.75
N PHE A 41 9.79 -1.93 12.28
CA PHE A 41 8.94 -0.81 11.93
C PHE A 41 7.99 -1.15 10.78
N SER A 42 8.50 -1.83 9.76
CA SER A 42 7.70 -2.31 8.63
C SER A 42 6.63 -3.33 9.07
N LEU A 43 6.95 -4.19 10.04
CA LEU A 43 5.95 -5.11 10.60
C LEU A 43 4.84 -4.33 11.34
N LEU A 44 5.19 -3.31 12.10
CA LEU A 44 4.19 -2.45 12.76
C LEU A 44 3.29 -1.75 11.75
N HIS A 45 3.80 -1.40 10.58
CA HIS A 45 3.00 -0.85 9.49
C HIS A 45 1.95 -1.84 9.00
N GLU A 46 2.32 -3.09 8.75
CA GLU A 46 1.37 -4.12 8.32
C GLU A 46 0.33 -4.43 9.40
N ILE A 47 0.75 -4.50 10.65
CA ILE A 47 -0.15 -4.66 11.79
C ILE A 47 -1.12 -3.48 11.86
N SER A 48 -0.66 -2.27 11.58
CA SER A 48 -1.49 -1.06 11.58
C SER A 48 -2.60 -1.13 10.53
N HIS A 49 -2.32 -1.67 9.35
CA HIS A 49 -3.38 -1.95 8.36
C HIS A 49 -4.48 -2.83 8.98
N GLY A 50 -4.10 -3.87 9.71
CA GLY A 50 -5.05 -4.75 10.37
C GLY A 50 -5.84 -4.05 11.48
N LEU A 51 -5.17 -3.28 12.33
CA LEU A 51 -5.79 -2.56 13.44
C LEU A 51 -6.78 -1.49 12.95
N LEU A 52 -6.48 -0.85 11.82
CA LEU A 52 -7.35 0.15 11.20
C LEU A 52 -8.46 -0.47 10.34
N GLY A 53 -8.46 -1.80 10.21
CA GLY A 53 -9.48 -2.50 9.44
C GLY A 53 -9.38 -2.29 7.93
N HIS A 54 -8.19 -2.01 7.44
CA HIS A 54 -7.97 -1.81 6.00
C HIS A 54 -8.23 -3.09 5.23
N ARG A 55 -9.01 -2.95 4.16
CA ARG A 55 -9.40 -4.07 3.29
C ARG A 55 -9.18 -3.69 1.83
N PHE A 56 -10.15 -3.96 0.99
CA PHE A 56 -10.13 -3.63 -0.42
C PHE A 56 -10.43 -2.16 -0.65
N TYR A 57 -9.92 -1.64 -1.74
CA TYR A 57 -10.19 -0.29 -2.20
C TYR A 57 -10.68 -0.34 -3.66
N THR A 58 -11.40 0.69 -4.08
CA THR A 58 -11.85 0.87 -5.45
C THR A 58 -11.02 1.92 -6.17
N PHE A 59 -10.80 3.06 -5.51
CA PHE A 59 -10.09 4.18 -6.09
C PHE A 59 -8.66 4.26 -5.56
N ASP A 60 -7.75 4.65 -6.43
CA ASP A 60 -6.32 4.76 -6.11
C ASP A 60 -6.05 5.75 -4.96
N THR A 61 -6.87 6.80 -4.85
CA THR A 61 -6.78 7.76 -3.74
C THR A 61 -7.08 7.14 -2.38
N GLU A 62 -7.95 6.16 -2.35
CA GLU A 62 -8.24 5.40 -1.11
C GLU A 62 -7.02 4.60 -0.67
N LEU A 63 -6.32 3.96 -1.61
CA LEU A 63 -5.12 3.20 -1.30
C LEU A 63 -4.05 4.09 -0.68
N LEU A 64 -3.80 5.26 -1.28
CA LEU A 64 -2.80 6.19 -0.75
C LEU A 64 -3.17 6.65 0.67
N GLY A 65 -4.44 6.93 0.92
CA GLY A 65 -4.94 7.28 2.26
C GLY A 65 -4.72 6.16 3.26
N MET A 66 -4.99 4.91 2.87
CA MET A 66 -4.76 3.74 3.71
C MET A 66 -3.28 3.59 4.08
N GLU A 67 -2.38 3.80 3.12
CA GLU A 67 -0.94 3.74 3.37
C GLU A 67 -0.47 4.85 4.33
N GLN A 68 -0.97 6.07 4.15
CA GLN A 68 -0.66 7.18 5.04
C GLN A 68 -1.14 6.90 6.46
N ASP A 69 -2.37 6.45 6.63
CA ASP A 69 -2.96 6.15 7.93
C ASP A 69 -2.22 5.01 8.64
N ALA A 70 -1.82 3.99 7.91
CA ALA A 70 -1.08 2.87 8.46
C ALA A 70 0.30 3.30 8.97
N TRP A 71 1.02 4.16 8.24
CA TRP A 71 2.30 4.70 8.71
C TRP A 71 2.13 5.61 9.92
N GLU A 72 1.11 6.46 9.97
CA GLU A 72 0.81 7.29 11.15
C GLU A 72 0.55 6.41 12.38
N HIS A 73 -0.23 5.36 12.21
CA HIS A 73 -0.52 4.44 13.29
C HIS A 73 0.73 3.68 13.74
N ALA A 74 1.57 3.26 12.81
CA ALA A 74 2.85 2.62 13.13
C ALA A 74 3.78 3.54 13.93
N LEU A 75 3.80 4.83 13.61
CA LEU A 75 4.53 5.83 14.42
C LEU A 75 4.04 5.87 15.86
N ALA A 76 2.73 5.79 16.06
CA ALA A 76 2.15 5.78 17.40
C ALA A 76 2.47 4.49 18.18
N LEU A 77 2.59 3.36 17.49
CA LEU A 77 2.93 2.07 18.11
C LEU A 77 4.42 1.92 18.43
N ALA A 78 5.29 2.53 17.64
CA ALA A 78 6.73 2.30 17.68
C ALA A 78 7.35 2.42 19.09
N PRO A 79 7.01 3.45 19.91
CA PRO A 79 7.58 3.58 21.25
C PRO A 79 7.26 2.40 22.16
N ASN A 80 6.11 1.78 22.00
CA ASN A 80 5.65 0.66 22.84
C ASN A 80 6.49 -0.61 22.61
N TYR A 81 7.20 -0.70 21.50
CA TYR A 81 8.00 -1.86 21.10
C TYR A 81 9.47 -1.55 20.97
N ASN A 82 9.88 -0.39 21.49
CA ASN A 82 11.28 0.07 21.43
C ASN A 82 11.80 0.10 19.98
N VAL A 83 10.96 0.57 19.07
CA VAL A 83 11.28 0.75 17.67
C VAL A 83 11.46 2.24 17.38
N GLU A 84 12.57 2.58 16.73
CA GLU A 84 12.85 3.95 16.32
C GLU A 84 12.05 4.31 15.06
N PRO A 85 11.27 5.40 15.05
CA PRO A 85 10.60 5.87 13.86
C PRO A 85 11.59 6.22 12.75
N ASP A 86 11.26 5.84 11.52
CA ASP A 86 12.06 6.15 10.33
C ASP A 86 11.22 6.95 9.34
N HIS A 87 11.25 8.27 9.48
CA HIS A 87 10.47 9.19 8.64
C HIS A 87 10.93 9.17 7.18
N ASN A 88 12.22 8.99 6.93
CA ASN A 88 12.73 8.88 5.57
C ASN A 88 12.19 7.63 4.86
N HIS A 89 12.09 6.53 5.58
CA HIS A 89 11.51 5.31 5.04
C HIS A 89 10.03 5.51 4.68
N ILE A 90 9.27 6.16 5.56
CA ILE A 90 7.86 6.48 5.29
C ILE A 90 7.73 7.33 4.03
N GLU A 91 8.49 8.40 3.93
CA GLU A 91 8.47 9.29 2.76
C GLU A 91 8.81 8.55 1.47
N ASN A 92 9.81 7.69 1.50
CA ASN A 92 10.20 6.88 0.35
C ASN A 92 9.09 5.90 -0.06
N CYS A 93 8.45 5.24 0.91
CA CYS A 93 7.34 4.32 0.63
C CYS A 93 6.15 5.06 0.04
N LEU A 94 5.75 6.18 0.62
CA LEU A 94 4.63 6.99 0.11
C LEU A 94 4.95 7.54 -1.28
N TYR A 95 6.18 7.96 -1.51
CA TYR A 95 6.60 8.43 -2.84
C TYR A 95 6.47 7.33 -3.89
N THR A 96 6.84 6.09 -3.57
CA THR A 96 6.69 4.98 -4.53
C THR A 96 5.22 4.72 -4.87
N TYR A 97 4.32 4.84 -3.91
CA TYR A 97 2.87 4.74 -4.15
C TYR A 97 2.38 5.90 -5.01
N GLN A 98 2.72 7.14 -4.68
CA GLN A 98 2.34 8.31 -5.46
C GLN A 98 2.80 8.21 -6.90
N ASN A 99 4.05 7.85 -7.13
CA ASN A 99 4.61 7.70 -8.46
C ASN A 99 3.89 6.60 -9.26
N TRP A 100 3.59 5.47 -8.62
CA TRP A 100 2.86 4.39 -9.26
C TRP A 100 1.43 4.83 -9.64
N LEU A 101 0.74 5.54 -8.73
CA LEU A 101 -0.61 6.04 -8.98
C LEU A 101 -0.64 7.08 -10.11
N GLU A 102 0.34 7.98 -10.15
CA GLU A 102 0.47 8.97 -11.23
C GLU A 102 0.69 8.30 -12.59
N LEU A 103 1.54 7.29 -12.67
CA LEU A 103 1.76 6.54 -13.91
C LEU A 103 0.48 5.86 -14.39
N ARG A 104 -0.31 5.30 -13.48
CA ARG A 104 -1.58 4.66 -13.82
C ARG A 104 -2.59 5.67 -14.36
N ALA A 105 -2.62 6.86 -13.80
CA ALA A 105 -3.57 7.91 -14.14
C ALA A 105 -3.13 8.77 -15.36
N THR A 106 -1.92 8.59 -15.84
CA THR A 106 -1.42 9.36 -17.00
C THR A 106 -2.01 8.81 -18.30
N CYS A 107 -2.65 9.68 -19.07
CA CYS A 107 -3.23 9.30 -20.37
C CYS A 107 -2.15 8.77 -21.32
N PRO A 108 -2.34 7.57 -21.89
CA PRO A 108 -1.36 7.01 -22.83
C PRO A 108 -1.30 7.76 -24.17
N ASP A 109 -2.31 8.55 -24.49
CA ASP A 109 -2.38 9.27 -25.77
C ASP A 109 -1.83 10.70 -25.68
N CYS A 110 -2.25 11.48 -24.68
CA CYS A 110 -1.86 12.90 -24.59
C CYS A 110 -1.01 13.26 -23.38
N GLY A 111 -0.82 12.34 -22.43
CA GLY A 111 0.01 12.59 -21.26
C GLY A 111 -0.67 13.38 -20.13
N ALA A 112 -1.91 13.82 -20.28
CA ALA A 112 -2.65 14.48 -19.22
C ALA A 112 -3.08 13.48 -18.15
N TYR A 113 -3.34 13.94 -16.93
CA TYR A 113 -3.91 13.10 -15.90
C TYR A 113 -5.38 12.83 -16.14
N GLY A 114 -5.78 11.57 -16.04
CA GLY A 114 -7.15 11.14 -16.19
C GLY A 114 -7.91 11.05 -14.88
N LEU A 115 -9.22 10.85 -15.01
CA LEU A 115 -10.11 10.55 -13.90
C LEU A 115 -10.30 9.03 -13.80
N GLN A 116 -10.16 8.50 -12.60
CA GLN A 116 -10.48 7.10 -12.36
C GLN A 116 -12.01 6.94 -12.28
N LYS A 117 -12.54 6.05 -13.10
CA LYS A 117 -13.98 5.78 -13.20
C LYS A 117 -14.39 4.51 -12.45
N ALA A 118 -13.49 3.55 -12.38
CA ALA A 118 -13.67 2.29 -11.67
C ALA A 118 -12.29 1.75 -11.33
N ARG A 119 -12.22 0.64 -10.62
CA ARG A 119 -10.95 0.00 -10.34
C ARG A 119 -10.19 -0.27 -11.63
N ASN A 120 -8.96 0.22 -11.73
CA ASN A 120 -8.07 0.07 -12.89
C ASN A 120 -8.59 0.68 -14.20
N ARG A 121 -9.59 1.57 -14.14
CA ARG A 121 -10.18 2.18 -15.34
C ARG A 121 -10.18 3.70 -15.24
N PHE A 122 -9.71 4.33 -16.31
CA PHE A 122 -9.50 5.78 -16.37
C PHE A 122 -10.06 6.37 -17.65
N THR A 123 -10.41 7.65 -17.58
CA THR A 123 -10.84 8.47 -18.73
C THR A 123 -10.06 9.76 -18.73
N CYS A 124 -9.54 10.15 -19.88
CA CYS A 124 -8.89 11.45 -20.06
C CYS A 124 -9.93 12.53 -20.35
N ILE A 125 -9.94 13.58 -19.56
CA ILE A 125 -10.84 14.73 -19.78
C ILE A 125 -10.33 15.65 -20.90
N GLU A 126 -9.06 15.56 -21.28
CA GLU A 126 -8.48 16.39 -22.34
C GLU A 126 -8.74 15.83 -23.73
N CYS A 127 -8.46 14.54 -23.96
CA CYS A 127 -8.57 13.94 -25.28
C CYS A 127 -9.66 12.88 -25.41
N GLY A 128 -10.34 12.52 -24.31
CA GLY A 128 -11.42 11.54 -24.30
C GLY A 128 -10.99 10.08 -24.34
N ALA A 129 -9.69 9.79 -24.25
CA ALA A 129 -9.20 8.41 -24.22
C ALA A 129 -9.68 7.67 -22.98
N HIS A 130 -9.92 6.37 -23.16
CA HIS A 130 -10.23 5.44 -22.06
C HIS A 130 -9.15 4.37 -22.01
N TRP A 131 -8.70 4.01 -20.81
CA TRP A 131 -7.71 2.93 -20.67
C TRP A 131 -7.93 2.13 -19.39
N LYS A 132 -7.33 0.96 -19.41
CA LYS A 132 -7.27 0.04 -18.27
C LYS A 132 -5.82 -0.17 -17.87
N THR A 133 -5.58 -0.28 -16.58
CA THR A 133 -4.26 -0.55 -16.02
C THR A 133 -4.20 -1.94 -15.40
N ASN A 134 -2.99 -2.48 -15.27
CA ASN A 134 -2.72 -3.62 -14.42
C ASN A 134 -2.77 -3.21 -12.93
N ASP A 135 -2.87 -4.18 -12.04
CA ASP A 135 -3.17 -3.95 -10.61
C ASP A 135 -1.98 -4.18 -9.68
N ARG A 136 -0.81 -4.52 -10.20
CA ARG A 136 0.34 -4.91 -9.39
C ARG A 136 1.36 -3.78 -9.30
N LYS A 137 1.57 -3.26 -8.08
CA LYS A 137 2.54 -2.20 -7.84
C LYS A 137 3.98 -2.60 -8.18
N ASN A 138 4.34 -3.86 -7.96
CA ASN A 138 5.70 -4.35 -8.22
C ASN A 138 5.96 -4.74 -9.69
N ALA A 139 4.95 -4.64 -10.54
CA ALA A 139 5.06 -4.84 -11.97
C ALA A 139 5.13 -3.49 -12.69
N ARG A 140 5.71 -3.50 -13.89
CA ARG A 140 5.69 -2.32 -14.76
C ARG A 140 4.24 -1.88 -14.99
N VAL A 141 3.95 -0.60 -14.87
CA VAL A 141 2.63 -0.04 -15.17
C VAL A 141 2.35 -0.20 -16.66
N GLN A 142 1.23 -0.88 -16.96
CA GLN A 142 0.72 -1.06 -18.30
C GLN A 142 -0.61 -0.30 -18.41
N ARG A 143 -0.74 0.51 -19.46
CA ARG A 143 -1.97 1.26 -19.74
C ARG A 143 -2.47 0.83 -21.11
N ARG A 144 -3.52 0.04 -21.11
CA ARG A 144 -4.13 -0.47 -22.34
C ARG A 144 -5.33 0.37 -22.72
N ARG A 145 -5.28 0.99 -23.87
CA ARG A 145 -6.40 1.78 -24.40
C ARG A 145 -7.61 0.89 -24.64
N LEU A 146 -8.80 1.40 -24.32
CA LEU A 146 -10.08 0.77 -24.56
C LEU A 146 -10.85 1.59 -25.60
N ALA A 147 -11.58 0.91 -26.49
CA ALA A 147 -12.42 1.56 -27.48
C ALA A 147 -13.64 2.22 -26.83
N ILE A 148 -14.24 1.53 -25.84
CA ILE A 148 -15.33 2.03 -25.02
C ILE A 148 -15.05 1.66 -23.55
N PHE A 149 -15.62 2.45 -22.64
CA PHE A 149 -15.36 2.30 -21.21
C PHE A 149 -16.31 1.30 -20.53
#